data_d859c1f6ac6078fe759cbedc0294f797
#
_entry.id   d859c1f6ac6078fe759cbedc0294f797
#
_cell.length_a   1.000
_cell.length_b   1.000
_cell.length_c   1.000
_cell.angle_alpha   90.00
_cell.angle_beta   90.00
_cell.angle_gamma   90.00
#
_symmetry.space_group_name_H-M   'P 1'
#
loop_
_entity.id
_entity.type
_entity.pdbx_description
1 polymer ?
#
loop_
_entity_poly.entity_id
_entity_poly.type
_entity_poly.pdbx_seq_one_letter_code
_entity_poly.pdbx_strand_id
1 'polypeptide(L)'
;MRQNPLKKIVELQKQGKNVGIYSVCSANGYVIEAAFKRGLSDGSCVLIESTANQCDQNGGYTGMTPADFKKFVLEIADRNGFDRNRIFLGGDHLGPLTFAYKDEAEAMADSEELIRHYVAAGFTKIHIDTSMKVNSDPEDVRLSDEIIAGRGAHLAKVAEETYKELLERDPEAIPPVYVIGSEVPIPGGAVGAEDNGVQVTKVEDFKNTVAAFEKAFAKEG
;
A
#
# COMPACT_ATOMS: atom_id res chain seq x y z
N MET A 1 5.85 22.10 2.45
CA MET A 1 5.43 20.73 2.05
C MET A 1 3.92 20.63 2.17
N ARG A 2 3.26 20.17 1.14
CA ARG A 2 1.82 19.83 1.20
C ARG A 2 1.60 18.72 2.23
N GLN A 3 0.49 18.78 2.95
CA GLN A 3 0.07 17.68 3.83
C GLN A 3 -0.80 16.71 3.03
N ASN A 4 -0.60 15.40 3.24
CA ASN A 4 -1.47 14.40 2.62
C ASN A 4 -2.90 14.53 3.17
N PRO A 5 -3.91 14.72 2.30
CA PRO A 5 -5.29 14.92 2.74
C PRO A 5 -5.89 13.73 3.50
N LEU A 6 -5.36 12.50 3.33
CA LEU A 6 -5.79 11.33 4.10
C LEU A 6 -5.49 11.49 5.59
N LYS A 7 -4.43 12.22 5.97
CA LYS A 7 -4.14 12.53 7.39
C LYS A 7 -5.28 13.30 8.04
N LYS A 8 -5.94 14.20 7.31
CA LYS A 8 -7.08 14.96 7.83
C LYS A 8 -8.27 14.06 8.17
N ILE A 9 -8.51 13.00 7.39
CA ILE A 9 -9.57 12.01 7.68
C ILE A 9 -9.26 11.31 9.01
N VAL A 10 -8.01 10.87 9.20
CA VAL A 10 -7.56 10.23 10.44
C VAL A 10 -7.67 11.18 11.65
N GLU A 11 -7.28 12.46 11.49
CA GLU A 11 -7.39 13.46 12.54
C GLU A 11 -8.85 13.72 12.94
N LEU A 12 -9.75 13.82 11.97
CA LEU A 12 -11.18 14.00 12.23
C LEU A 12 -11.77 12.79 12.94
N GLN A 13 -11.39 11.58 12.55
CA GLN A 13 -11.82 10.34 13.19
C GLN A 13 -11.35 10.29 14.66
N LYS A 14 -10.10 10.66 14.93
CA LYS A 14 -9.57 10.77 16.31
C LYS A 14 -10.32 11.80 17.16
N GLN A 15 -10.93 12.79 16.54
CA GLN A 15 -11.82 13.77 17.20
C GLN A 15 -13.26 13.27 17.36
N GLY A 16 -13.54 12.01 17.08
CA GLY A 16 -14.87 11.42 17.18
C GLY A 16 -15.83 11.81 16.05
N LYS A 17 -15.32 12.36 14.94
CA LYS A 17 -16.14 12.63 13.76
C LYS A 17 -16.39 11.33 12.99
N ASN A 18 -17.62 11.15 12.54
CA ASN A 18 -18.01 9.99 11.74
C ASN A 18 -17.60 10.21 10.27
N VAL A 19 -16.32 10.00 9.98
CA VAL A 19 -15.72 10.15 8.66
C VAL A 19 -14.88 8.93 8.31
N GLY A 20 -14.71 8.67 7.02
CA GLY A 20 -13.88 7.56 6.51
C GLY A 20 -13.72 7.68 5.01
N ILE A 21 -12.89 6.81 4.46
CA ILE A 21 -12.76 6.59 3.02
C ILE A 21 -12.64 5.08 2.82
N TYR A 22 -13.33 4.56 1.82
CA TYR A 22 -13.18 3.16 1.44
C TYR A 22 -12.11 3.00 0.37
N SER A 23 -11.37 1.90 0.43
CA SER A 23 -10.38 1.50 -0.56
C SER A 23 -11.03 0.68 -1.65
N VAL A 24 -10.88 1.11 -2.89
CA VAL A 24 -11.31 0.36 -4.08
C VAL A 24 -10.07 -0.31 -4.68
N CYS A 25 -9.72 -1.48 -4.16
CA CYS A 25 -8.59 -2.25 -4.64
C CYS A 25 -9.01 -3.09 -5.85
N SER A 26 -8.95 -2.50 -7.04
CA SER A 26 -9.42 -3.14 -8.28
C SER A 26 -8.77 -2.53 -9.51
N ALA A 27 -8.40 -3.39 -10.46
CA ALA A 27 -7.99 -3.01 -11.81
C ALA A 27 -9.13 -3.17 -12.84
N ASN A 28 -10.35 -3.44 -12.40
CA ASN A 28 -11.51 -3.54 -13.29
C ASN A 28 -12.11 -2.17 -13.56
N GLY A 29 -12.15 -1.76 -14.84
CA GLY A 29 -12.63 -0.44 -15.24
C GLY A 29 -14.08 -0.14 -14.83
N TYR A 30 -14.97 -1.13 -14.81
CA TYR A 30 -16.36 -0.93 -14.37
C TYR A 30 -16.47 -0.69 -12.86
N VAL A 31 -15.61 -1.35 -12.06
CA VAL A 31 -15.55 -1.14 -10.60
C VAL A 31 -15.05 0.26 -10.29
N ILE A 32 -13.98 0.70 -10.96
CA ILE A 32 -13.41 2.05 -10.82
C ILE A 32 -14.43 3.11 -11.25
N GLU A 33 -15.12 2.90 -12.38
CA GLU A 33 -16.19 3.79 -12.85
C GLU A 33 -17.34 3.89 -11.85
N ALA A 34 -17.76 2.78 -11.25
CA ALA A 34 -18.80 2.76 -10.23
C ALA A 34 -18.38 3.56 -8.98
N ALA A 35 -17.12 3.47 -8.57
CA ALA A 35 -16.56 4.26 -7.47
C ALA A 35 -16.60 5.77 -7.78
N PHE A 36 -16.24 6.19 -9.00
CA PHE A 36 -16.33 7.59 -9.39
C PHE A 36 -17.78 8.08 -9.45
N LYS A 37 -18.70 7.30 -10.02
CA LYS A 37 -20.13 7.64 -10.02
C LYS A 37 -20.68 7.78 -8.61
N ARG A 38 -20.25 6.93 -7.66
CA ARG A 38 -20.61 7.07 -6.25
C ARG A 38 -20.06 8.37 -5.68
N GLY A 39 -18.78 8.65 -5.88
CA GLY A 39 -18.15 9.89 -5.41
C GLY A 39 -18.80 11.15 -6.00
N LEU A 40 -19.27 11.12 -7.26
CA LEU A 40 -20.04 12.22 -7.85
C LEU A 40 -21.37 12.41 -7.14
N SER A 41 -22.06 11.34 -6.76
CA SER A 41 -23.38 11.41 -6.16
C SER A 41 -23.38 11.94 -4.72
N ASP A 42 -22.33 11.68 -3.94
CA ASP A 42 -22.25 12.04 -2.51
C ASP A 42 -21.21 13.11 -2.18
N GLY A 43 -20.44 13.59 -3.18
CA GLY A 43 -19.41 14.59 -2.98
C GLY A 43 -18.12 14.05 -2.34
N SER A 44 -17.96 12.73 -2.17
CA SER A 44 -16.79 12.13 -1.51
C SER A 44 -15.55 12.09 -2.40
N CYS A 45 -14.38 11.99 -1.76
CA CYS A 45 -13.15 11.56 -2.41
C CYS A 45 -13.18 10.04 -2.65
N VAL A 46 -12.38 9.57 -3.59
CA VAL A 46 -12.27 8.15 -3.94
C VAL A 46 -10.81 7.72 -3.82
N LEU A 47 -10.55 6.61 -3.14
CA LEU A 47 -9.26 5.96 -3.05
C LEU A 47 -9.27 4.72 -3.95
N ILE A 48 -8.49 4.75 -5.02
CA ILE A 48 -8.31 3.61 -5.94
C ILE A 48 -6.94 2.99 -5.66
N GLU A 49 -6.93 1.68 -5.48
CA GLU A 49 -5.72 0.95 -5.14
C GLU A 49 -5.44 -0.18 -6.12
N SER A 50 -4.15 -0.51 -6.26
CA SER A 50 -3.70 -1.74 -6.91
C SER A 50 -2.73 -2.49 -6.01
N THR A 51 -2.83 -3.83 -6.03
CA THR A 51 -1.85 -4.69 -5.35
C THR A 51 -0.61 -4.89 -6.21
N ALA A 52 0.49 -5.34 -5.58
CA ALA A 52 1.70 -5.76 -6.29
C ALA A 52 1.43 -6.83 -7.36
N ASN A 53 0.46 -7.74 -7.12
CA ASN A 53 0.06 -8.73 -8.11
C ASN A 53 -0.64 -8.13 -9.33
N GLN A 54 -1.39 -7.05 -9.14
CA GLN A 54 -2.11 -6.37 -10.22
C GLN A 54 -1.17 -5.54 -11.07
N CYS A 55 -0.31 -4.75 -10.43
CA CYS A 55 0.61 -3.83 -11.07
C CYS A 55 1.96 -3.87 -10.36
N ASP A 56 3.02 -4.08 -11.10
CA ASP A 56 4.39 -3.99 -10.61
C ASP A 56 5.29 -3.33 -11.67
N GLN A 57 6.58 -3.24 -11.42
CA GLN A 57 7.56 -2.70 -12.38
C GLN A 57 7.60 -3.48 -13.69
N ASN A 58 7.13 -4.73 -13.72
CA ASN A 58 7.10 -5.61 -14.89
C ASN A 58 5.69 -5.71 -15.51
N GLY A 59 4.67 -5.07 -14.90
CA GLY A 59 3.30 -5.02 -15.38
C GLY A 59 2.29 -5.85 -14.58
N GLY A 60 2.72 -6.72 -13.69
CA GLY A 60 1.83 -7.62 -12.95
C GLY A 60 0.92 -8.45 -13.87
N TYR A 61 -0.20 -8.99 -13.35
CA TYR A 61 -1.13 -9.74 -14.20
C TYR A 61 -1.99 -8.86 -15.12
N THR A 62 -2.03 -7.56 -14.89
CA THR A 62 -2.80 -6.63 -15.74
C THR A 62 -2.02 -6.13 -16.94
N GLY A 63 -0.70 -6.32 -16.96
CA GLY A 63 0.21 -5.74 -17.95
C GLY A 63 0.49 -4.25 -17.73
N MET A 64 0.09 -3.67 -16.58
CA MET A 64 0.26 -2.26 -16.27
C MET A 64 1.35 -2.05 -15.22
N THR A 65 2.27 -1.14 -15.48
CA THR A 65 3.11 -0.55 -14.45
C THR A 65 2.27 0.40 -13.57
N PRO A 66 2.77 0.82 -12.37
CA PRO A 66 2.06 1.82 -11.56
C PRO A 66 1.74 3.11 -12.31
N ALA A 67 2.62 3.56 -13.21
CA ALA A 67 2.37 4.73 -14.05
C ALA A 67 1.23 4.49 -15.05
N ASP A 68 1.18 3.30 -15.66
CA ASP A 68 0.09 2.91 -16.58
C ASP A 68 -1.24 2.78 -15.84
N PHE A 69 -1.24 2.19 -14.64
CA PHE A 69 -2.43 2.10 -13.81
C PHE A 69 -2.96 3.48 -13.42
N LYS A 70 -2.10 4.39 -12.99
CA LYS A 70 -2.49 5.79 -12.75
C LYS A 70 -3.14 6.41 -13.98
N LYS A 71 -2.52 6.28 -15.16
CA LYS A 71 -3.08 6.79 -16.42
C LYS A 71 -4.46 6.19 -16.69
N PHE A 72 -4.60 4.88 -16.55
CA PHE A 72 -5.86 4.15 -16.74
C PHE A 72 -6.97 4.68 -15.81
N VAL A 73 -6.67 4.87 -14.52
CA VAL A 73 -7.61 5.41 -13.53
C VAL A 73 -8.03 6.84 -13.89
N LEU A 74 -7.07 7.71 -14.26
CA LEU A 74 -7.35 9.09 -14.61
C LEU A 74 -8.17 9.21 -15.91
N GLU A 75 -7.96 8.34 -16.89
CA GLU A 75 -8.77 8.29 -18.13
C GLU A 75 -10.23 7.91 -17.81
N ILE A 76 -10.47 7.01 -16.85
CA ILE A 76 -11.82 6.68 -16.40
C ILE A 76 -12.45 7.86 -15.66
N ALA A 77 -11.69 8.53 -14.80
CA ALA A 77 -12.15 9.72 -14.10
C ALA A 77 -12.60 10.82 -15.06
N ASP A 78 -11.77 11.14 -16.06
CA ASP A 78 -12.05 12.16 -17.07
C ASP A 78 -13.32 11.85 -17.87
N ARG A 79 -13.49 10.61 -18.32
CA ARG A 79 -14.70 10.17 -19.04
C ARG A 79 -15.98 10.32 -18.21
N ASN A 80 -15.87 10.26 -16.88
CA ASN A 80 -16.98 10.43 -15.96
C ASN A 80 -17.10 11.86 -15.42
N GLY A 81 -16.24 12.80 -15.82
CA GLY A 81 -16.23 14.17 -15.30
C GLY A 81 -15.88 14.25 -13.81
N PHE A 82 -15.10 13.28 -13.29
CA PHE A 82 -14.69 13.27 -11.88
C PHE A 82 -13.46 14.16 -11.67
N ASP A 83 -13.49 15.00 -10.64
CA ASP A 83 -12.36 15.90 -10.30
C ASP A 83 -11.15 15.10 -9.81
N ARG A 84 -10.03 15.20 -10.53
CA ARG A 84 -8.78 14.53 -10.20
C ARG A 84 -8.23 14.89 -8.83
N ASN A 85 -8.53 16.09 -8.30
CA ASN A 85 -8.13 16.50 -6.96
C ASN A 85 -8.84 15.73 -5.84
N ARG A 86 -9.86 14.95 -6.17
CA ARG A 86 -10.61 14.09 -5.26
C ARG A 86 -10.23 12.62 -5.38
N ILE A 87 -9.19 12.31 -6.17
CA ILE A 87 -8.68 10.95 -6.36
C ILE A 87 -7.44 10.77 -5.51
N PHE A 88 -7.42 9.69 -4.72
CA PHE A 88 -6.23 9.17 -4.09
C PHE A 88 -5.84 7.86 -4.76
N LEU A 89 -4.55 7.66 -4.97
CA LEU A 89 -4.01 6.40 -5.46
C LEU A 89 -3.24 5.70 -4.34
N GLY A 90 -3.52 4.41 -4.16
CA GLY A 90 -2.87 3.57 -3.17
C GLY A 90 -2.22 2.34 -3.79
N GLY A 91 -1.02 2.03 -3.31
CA GLY A 91 -0.42 0.72 -3.48
C GLY A 91 -0.78 -0.16 -2.29
N ASP A 92 -1.24 -1.38 -2.56
CA ASP A 92 -1.73 -2.30 -1.55
C ASP A 92 -0.91 -3.58 -1.55
N HIS A 93 -0.53 -4.07 -0.36
CA HIS A 93 0.36 -5.22 -0.18
C HIS A 93 1.67 -5.11 -0.98
N LEU A 94 2.35 -3.96 -0.91
CA LEU A 94 3.63 -3.74 -1.58
C LEU A 94 4.76 -4.34 -0.74
N GLY A 95 5.49 -5.29 -1.31
CA GLY A 95 6.56 -6.00 -0.64
C GLY A 95 6.98 -7.26 -1.40
N PRO A 96 7.64 -8.20 -0.73
CA PRO A 96 8.29 -9.34 -1.38
C PRO A 96 7.34 -10.44 -1.87
N LEU A 97 6.02 -10.35 -1.65
CA LEU A 97 5.07 -11.42 -1.99
C LEU A 97 5.22 -11.92 -3.43
N THR A 98 5.28 -11.02 -4.41
CA THR A 98 5.40 -11.39 -5.83
C THR A 98 6.79 -11.92 -6.20
N PHE A 99 7.76 -11.76 -5.32
CA PHE A 99 9.16 -12.18 -5.46
C PHE A 99 9.53 -13.27 -4.44
N ALA A 100 8.56 -13.84 -3.72
CA ALA A 100 8.77 -14.78 -2.62
C ALA A 100 9.53 -16.06 -3.03
N TYR A 101 9.60 -16.36 -4.32
CA TYR A 101 10.38 -17.48 -4.88
C TYR A 101 11.90 -17.20 -4.92
N LYS A 102 12.34 -15.98 -4.60
CA LYS A 102 13.74 -15.55 -4.54
C LYS A 102 14.25 -15.55 -3.11
N ASP A 103 15.58 -15.53 -2.97
CA ASP A 103 16.20 -15.33 -1.67
C ASP A 103 16.00 -13.87 -1.20
N GLU A 104 16.14 -13.63 0.10
CA GLU A 104 15.82 -12.34 0.73
C GLU A 104 16.46 -11.15 0.04
N ALA A 105 17.76 -11.23 -0.27
CA ALA A 105 18.47 -10.11 -0.88
C ALA A 105 17.88 -9.71 -2.26
N GLU A 106 17.54 -10.70 -3.09
CA GLU A 106 16.95 -10.47 -4.41
C GLU A 106 15.48 -10.04 -4.30
N ALA A 107 14.71 -10.69 -3.42
CA ALA A 107 13.31 -10.37 -3.21
C ALA A 107 13.12 -8.94 -2.67
N MET A 108 14.02 -8.51 -1.76
CA MET A 108 14.00 -7.14 -1.23
C MET A 108 14.44 -6.12 -2.27
N ALA A 109 15.44 -6.42 -3.10
CA ALA A 109 15.86 -5.52 -4.19
C ALA A 109 14.71 -5.29 -5.21
N ASP A 110 13.98 -6.34 -5.59
CA ASP A 110 12.80 -6.20 -6.44
C ASP A 110 11.66 -5.44 -5.74
N SER A 111 11.51 -5.61 -4.43
CA SER A 111 10.53 -4.88 -3.62
C SER A 111 10.86 -3.39 -3.52
N GLU A 112 12.14 -3.03 -3.45
CA GLU A 112 12.59 -1.64 -3.52
C GLU A 112 12.19 -1.01 -4.86
N GLU A 113 12.46 -1.69 -5.99
CA GLU A 113 12.04 -1.20 -7.30
C GLU A 113 10.53 -1.06 -7.42
N LEU A 114 9.76 -2.00 -6.86
CA LEU A 114 8.31 -1.91 -6.79
C LEU A 114 7.89 -0.62 -6.06
N ILE A 115 8.43 -0.35 -4.88
CA ILE A 115 8.14 0.85 -4.08
C ILE A 115 8.51 2.12 -4.86
N ARG A 116 9.71 2.16 -5.48
CA ARG A 116 10.16 3.29 -6.30
C ARG A 116 9.16 3.60 -7.42
N HIS A 117 8.68 2.58 -8.13
CA HIS A 117 7.72 2.75 -9.21
C HIS A 117 6.39 3.33 -8.74
N TYR A 118 5.86 2.88 -7.60
CA TYR A 118 4.62 3.41 -7.03
C TYR A 118 4.77 4.87 -6.59
N VAL A 119 5.80 5.17 -5.82
CA VAL A 119 6.03 6.53 -5.29
C VAL A 119 6.36 7.50 -6.43
N ALA A 120 7.23 7.13 -7.36
CA ALA A 120 7.58 7.95 -8.51
C ALA A 120 6.37 8.23 -9.43
N ALA A 121 5.40 7.32 -9.52
CA ALA A 121 4.14 7.53 -10.20
C ALA A 121 3.19 8.47 -9.43
N GLY A 122 3.49 8.82 -8.18
CA GLY A 122 2.71 9.74 -7.35
C GLY A 122 1.55 9.07 -6.60
N PHE A 123 1.70 7.80 -6.23
CA PHE A 123 0.79 7.15 -5.30
C PHE A 123 1.00 7.73 -3.90
N THR A 124 -0.09 8.01 -3.20
CA THR A 124 -0.08 8.77 -1.94
C THR A 124 -0.49 7.96 -0.71
N LYS A 125 -0.91 6.72 -0.88
CA LYS A 125 -1.06 5.72 0.18
C LYS A 125 -0.21 4.51 -0.20
N ILE A 126 0.71 4.12 0.67
CA ILE A 126 1.62 2.99 0.46
C ILE A 126 1.42 1.99 1.59
N HIS A 127 0.82 0.85 1.27
CA HIS A 127 0.70 -0.27 2.19
C HIS A 127 1.91 -1.18 2.00
N ILE A 128 2.82 -1.15 2.95
CA ILE A 128 4.01 -2.00 2.98
C ILE A 128 3.66 -3.29 3.69
N ASP A 129 3.77 -4.40 2.97
CA ASP A 129 3.53 -5.74 3.50
C ASP A 129 4.78 -6.61 3.33
N THR A 130 5.46 -6.85 4.43
CA THR A 130 6.65 -7.69 4.53
C THR A 130 6.42 -8.92 5.41
N SER A 131 5.14 -9.27 5.65
CA SER A 131 4.73 -10.43 6.45
C SER A 131 4.91 -11.77 5.73
N MET A 132 5.05 -11.74 4.41
CA MET A 132 5.23 -12.92 3.59
C MET A 132 6.67 -13.41 3.61
N LYS A 133 6.82 -14.73 3.71
CA LYS A 133 8.13 -15.39 3.62
C LYS A 133 8.69 -15.31 2.21
N VAL A 134 10.01 -15.28 2.15
CA VAL A 134 10.79 -15.47 0.92
C VAL A 134 11.49 -16.84 0.94
N ASN A 135 12.07 -17.26 -0.17
CA ASN A 135 12.64 -18.60 -0.31
C ASN A 135 13.70 -18.98 0.75
N SER A 136 14.46 -17.99 1.24
CA SER A 136 15.46 -18.21 2.28
C SER A 136 14.92 -18.18 3.73
N ASP A 137 13.64 -17.87 3.92
CA ASP A 137 13.03 -17.87 5.25
C ASP A 137 12.71 -19.31 5.72
N PRO A 138 12.80 -19.62 7.03
CA PRO A 138 12.45 -20.93 7.56
C PRO A 138 10.99 -21.31 7.28
N GLU A 139 10.74 -22.50 6.73
CA GLU A 139 9.39 -22.94 6.30
C GLU A 139 8.43 -23.10 7.50
N ASP A 140 8.88 -23.67 8.60
CA ASP A 140 8.05 -24.11 9.72
C ASP A 140 7.87 -23.07 10.83
N VAL A 141 8.47 -21.88 10.71
CA VAL A 141 8.43 -20.83 11.73
C VAL A 141 7.84 -19.57 11.16
N ARG A 142 6.84 -18.97 11.84
CA ARG A 142 6.34 -17.64 11.49
C ARG A 142 7.49 -16.62 11.56
N LEU A 143 7.52 -15.66 10.64
CA LEU A 143 8.46 -14.54 10.73
C LEU A 143 8.23 -13.76 12.02
N SER A 144 9.31 -13.38 12.69
CA SER A 144 9.21 -12.53 13.87
C SER A 144 8.83 -11.09 13.48
N ASP A 145 8.19 -10.38 14.40
CA ASP A 145 7.83 -8.98 14.20
C ASP A 145 9.05 -8.10 13.90
N GLU A 146 10.25 -8.45 14.43
CA GLU A 146 11.49 -7.75 14.16
C GLU A 146 11.95 -7.89 12.70
N ILE A 147 11.82 -9.08 12.10
CA ILE A 147 12.17 -9.32 10.70
C ILE A 147 11.18 -8.54 9.80
N ILE A 148 9.88 -8.69 10.07
CA ILE A 148 8.82 -8.01 9.33
C ILE A 148 9.01 -6.49 9.42
N ALA A 149 9.21 -5.95 10.62
CA ALA A 149 9.40 -4.53 10.84
C ALA A 149 10.71 -4.01 10.23
N GLY A 150 11.79 -4.79 10.29
CA GLY A 150 13.06 -4.42 9.67
C GLY A 150 12.96 -4.28 8.16
N ARG A 151 12.37 -5.28 7.48
CA ARG A 151 12.07 -5.22 6.04
C ARG A 151 11.14 -4.07 5.69
N GLY A 152 10.08 -3.87 6.50
CA GLY A 152 9.10 -2.81 6.29
C GLY A 152 9.69 -1.41 6.46
N ALA A 153 10.52 -1.19 7.48
CA ALA A 153 11.20 0.09 7.70
C ALA A 153 12.19 0.42 6.56
N HIS A 154 12.91 -0.58 6.06
CA HIS A 154 13.78 -0.41 4.91
C HIS A 154 12.99 0.05 3.66
N LEU A 155 11.88 -0.62 3.34
CA LEU A 155 11.03 -0.21 2.20
C LEU A 155 10.39 1.17 2.40
N ALA A 156 10.02 1.54 3.63
CA ALA A 156 9.53 2.89 3.92
C ALA A 156 10.62 3.96 3.67
N LYS A 157 11.86 3.69 4.03
CA LYS A 157 13.00 4.56 3.73
C LYS A 157 13.17 4.75 2.22
N VAL A 158 13.11 3.67 1.44
CA VAL A 158 13.15 3.74 -0.02
C VAL A 158 12.01 4.62 -0.58
N ALA A 159 10.81 4.51 0.00
CA ALA A 159 9.67 5.35 -0.38
C ALA A 159 9.93 6.84 -0.08
N GLU A 160 10.47 7.16 1.09
CA GLU A 160 10.80 8.54 1.48
C GLU A 160 11.93 9.14 0.61
N GLU A 161 12.95 8.35 0.27
CA GLU A 161 14.01 8.76 -0.64
C GLU A 161 13.45 9.05 -2.03
N THR A 162 12.63 8.15 -2.56
CA THR A 162 11.97 8.34 -3.87
C THR A 162 11.03 9.54 -3.88
N TYR A 163 10.33 9.78 -2.77
CA TYR A 163 9.49 10.98 -2.64
C TYR A 163 10.32 12.27 -2.66
N LYS A 164 11.50 12.30 -2.04
CA LYS A 164 12.42 13.46 -2.12
C LYS A 164 12.84 13.73 -3.57
N GLU A 165 13.17 12.68 -4.33
CA GLU A 165 13.49 12.82 -5.77
C GLU A 165 12.27 13.28 -6.59
N LEU A 166 11.06 12.82 -6.23
CA LEU A 166 9.83 13.28 -6.87
C LEU A 166 9.60 14.77 -6.62
N LEU A 167 9.86 15.27 -5.41
CA LEU A 167 9.73 16.69 -5.05
C LEU A 167 10.65 17.61 -5.87
N GLU A 168 11.81 17.14 -6.30
CA GLU A 168 12.70 17.92 -7.17
C GLU A 168 12.09 18.17 -8.56
N ARG A 169 11.24 17.26 -9.03
CA ARG A 169 10.56 17.33 -10.34
C ARG A 169 9.14 17.90 -10.23
N ASP A 170 8.46 17.67 -9.13
CA ASP A 170 7.12 18.15 -8.84
C ASP A 170 7.06 18.69 -7.39
N PRO A 171 7.33 20.00 -7.18
CA PRO A 171 7.27 20.62 -5.87
C PRO A 171 5.89 20.56 -5.18
N GLU A 172 4.83 20.27 -5.95
CA GLU A 172 3.46 20.13 -5.46
C GLU A 172 3.10 18.66 -5.13
N ALA A 173 4.02 17.71 -5.29
CA ALA A 173 3.79 16.31 -4.97
C ALA A 173 3.34 16.14 -3.51
N ILE A 174 2.34 15.29 -3.32
CA ILE A 174 1.77 14.99 -2.01
C ILE A 174 2.62 13.89 -1.35
N PRO A 175 3.08 14.06 -0.10
CA PRO A 175 3.84 13.02 0.60
C PRO A 175 2.98 11.77 0.81
N PRO A 176 3.55 10.58 0.73
CA PRO A 176 2.82 9.34 1.01
C PRO A 176 2.41 9.25 2.49
N VAL A 177 1.36 8.48 2.76
CA VAL A 177 1.04 7.92 4.06
C VAL A 177 1.24 6.42 3.99
N TYR A 178 1.64 5.82 5.10
CA TYR A 178 1.98 4.40 5.16
C TYR A 178 0.93 3.62 5.95
N VAL A 179 0.65 2.40 5.47
CA VAL A 179 0.00 1.34 6.24
C VAL A 179 1.03 0.25 6.44
N ILE A 180 1.13 -0.24 7.66
CA ILE A 180 2.07 -1.29 8.08
C ILE A 180 1.33 -2.32 8.93
N GLY A 181 1.84 -3.55 8.98
CA GLY A 181 1.31 -4.60 9.83
C GLY A 181 2.14 -5.88 9.76
N SER A 182 1.95 -6.79 10.73
CA SER A 182 2.62 -8.07 10.80
C SER A 182 1.68 -9.26 10.62
N GLU A 183 0.38 -9.04 10.66
CA GLU A 183 -0.66 -10.08 10.49
C GLU A 183 -1.56 -9.74 9.30
N VAL A 184 -0.96 -9.59 8.13
CA VAL A 184 -1.69 -9.23 6.92
C VAL A 184 -2.13 -10.50 6.19
N PRO A 185 -3.43 -10.69 5.94
CA PRO A 185 -3.92 -11.83 5.15
C PRO A 185 -3.42 -11.76 3.71
N ILE A 186 -3.12 -12.91 3.12
CA ILE A 186 -2.76 -12.99 1.70
C ILE A 186 -3.89 -12.38 0.86
N PRO A 187 -3.57 -11.51 -0.13
CA PRO A 187 -4.57 -10.99 -1.05
C PRO A 187 -5.38 -12.11 -1.70
N GLY A 188 -6.72 -12.02 -1.59
CA GLY A 188 -7.62 -13.08 -2.07
C GLY A 188 -7.98 -14.14 -1.02
N GLY A 189 -7.45 -14.03 0.20
CA GLY A 189 -7.72 -14.91 1.32
C GLY A 189 -6.80 -16.13 1.41
N ALA A 190 -6.79 -16.80 2.55
CA ALA A 190 -5.99 -18.00 2.78
C ALA A 190 -6.55 -19.18 1.97
N VAL A 191 -5.70 -19.79 1.13
CA VAL A 191 -6.03 -21.01 0.41
C VAL A 191 -5.64 -22.20 1.29
N GLY A 192 -6.61 -23.03 1.70
CA GLY A 192 -6.37 -24.30 2.39
C GLY A 192 -6.16 -24.19 3.91
N ALA A 193 -6.55 -23.09 4.55
CA ALA A 193 -6.65 -23.06 6.00
C ALA A 193 -7.73 -24.04 6.44
N GLU A 194 -7.39 -25.02 7.26
CA GLU A 194 -8.38 -25.76 8.02
C GLU A 194 -9.23 -24.75 8.78
N ASP A 195 -10.55 -24.96 8.79
CA ASP A 195 -11.55 -24.05 9.37
C ASP A 195 -11.40 -24.00 10.90
N ASN A 196 -10.38 -23.27 11.36
CA ASN A 196 -10.11 -23.01 12.78
C ASN A 196 -10.93 -21.80 13.31
N GLY A 197 -11.92 -21.33 12.54
CA GLY A 197 -12.74 -20.18 12.88
C GLY A 197 -12.03 -18.83 12.73
N VAL A 198 -12.71 -17.77 13.09
CA VAL A 198 -12.17 -16.41 13.04
C VAL A 198 -11.11 -16.22 14.14
N GLN A 199 -9.88 -15.95 13.75
CA GLN A 199 -8.83 -15.57 14.69
C GLN A 199 -8.95 -14.08 15.02
N VAL A 200 -9.06 -13.78 16.30
CA VAL A 200 -9.14 -12.40 16.79
C VAL A 200 -7.75 -11.93 17.19
N THR A 201 -7.30 -10.84 16.58
CA THR A 201 -6.03 -10.18 16.96
C THR A 201 -6.08 -9.75 18.41
N LYS A 202 -5.09 -10.14 19.21
CA LYS A 202 -4.99 -9.75 20.61
C LYS A 202 -4.37 -8.35 20.73
N VAL A 203 -4.79 -7.60 21.73
CA VAL A 203 -4.24 -6.26 21.99
C VAL A 203 -2.72 -6.29 22.20
N GLU A 204 -2.21 -7.37 22.80
CA GLU A 204 -0.77 -7.53 23.05
C GLU A 204 0.00 -7.75 21.75
N ASP A 205 -0.53 -8.54 20.81
CA ASP A 205 0.10 -8.78 19.52
C ASP A 205 0.19 -7.45 18.72
N PHE A 206 -0.87 -6.64 18.74
CA PHE A 206 -0.86 -5.31 18.15
C PHE A 206 0.21 -4.39 18.77
N LYS A 207 0.34 -4.38 20.10
CA LYS A 207 1.37 -3.58 20.78
C LYS A 207 2.78 -4.02 20.42
N ASN A 208 3.01 -5.32 20.35
CA ASN A 208 4.32 -5.90 19.98
C ASN A 208 4.68 -5.48 18.54
N THR A 209 3.74 -5.58 17.61
CA THR A 209 3.94 -5.13 16.24
C THR A 209 4.30 -3.65 16.19
N VAL A 210 3.54 -2.78 16.87
CA VAL A 210 3.82 -1.33 16.89
C VAL A 210 5.21 -1.05 17.44
N ALA A 211 5.57 -1.67 18.56
CA ALA A 211 6.89 -1.48 19.19
C ALA A 211 8.05 -1.96 18.30
N ALA A 212 7.86 -3.07 17.56
CA ALA A 212 8.85 -3.55 16.60
C ALA A 212 9.07 -2.55 15.46
N PHE A 213 7.99 -2.02 14.89
CA PHE A 213 8.08 -1.01 13.82
C PHE A 213 8.66 0.32 14.32
N GLU A 214 8.28 0.81 15.51
CA GLU A 214 8.88 2.02 16.09
C GLU A 214 10.40 1.89 16.22
N LYS A 215 10.87 0.73 16.73
CA LYS A 215 12.30 0.45 16.85
C LYS A 215 13.00 0.34 15.49
N ALA A 216 12.37 -0.30 14.52
CA ALA A 216 12.92 -0.46 13.19
C ALA A 216 13.02 0.89 12.45
N PHE A 217 11.98 1.73 12.50
CA PHE A 217 12.01 3.08 11.92
C PHE A 217 13.08 3.95 12.59
N ALA A 218 13.21 3.91 13.92
CA ALA A 218 14.26 4.67 14.63
C ALA A 218 15.68 4.26 14.24
N LYS A 219 15.87 3.02 13.78
CA LYS A 219 17.17 2.51 13.30
C LYS A 219 17.49 2.98 11.88
N GLU A 220 16.46 3.11 11.05
CA GLU A 220 16.62 3.53 9.64
C GLU A 220 16.76 5.06 9.47
N GLY A 221 16.39 5.85 10.50
CA GLY A 221 16.46 7.33 10.51
C GLY A 221 15.15 7.95 10.14
#